data_977d50724cba4a322bc61d1f3f72a35d
#
_entry.id   977d50724cba4a322bc61d1f3f72a35d
#
_cell.length_a   1.000
_cell.length_b   1.000
_cell.length_c   1.000
_cell.angle_alpha   90.00
_cell.angle_beta   90.00
_cell.angle_gamma   90.00
#
_symmetry.space_group_name_H-M   'P 1'
#
loop_
_entity.id
_entity.type
_entity.pdbx_description
1 polymer ?
#
loop_
_entity_poly.entity_id
_entity_poly.type
_entity_poly.pdbx_seq_one_letter_code
_entity_poly.pdbx_strand_id
1 'polypeptide(L)'
;MDKQYVNPKALGAPPRFYSHAVALEGPARLVYVSGQVSWGPDGKVVGAGDMRAQCEQVFKNLTTVLCAAGAGWGDIIKMNSYMVGINAENVAAFREVRSGYLKAKQMPASTLVGVTSLVQPELLLEVEVVAAIAPKKKKR
;
A
#
# COMPACT_ATOMS: atom_id res chain seq x y z
N MET A 1 18.79 -4.26 9.76
CA MET A 1 18.04 -4.37 8.50
C MET A 1 18.29 -3.12 7.68
N ASP A 2 18.72 -3.29 6.47
CA ASP A 2 18.93 -2.22 5.50
C ASP A 2 17.96 -2.39 4.32
N LYS A 3 17.42 -1.29 3.79
CA LYS A 3 16.48 -1.30 2.66
C LYS A 3 17.13 -0.65 1.47
N GLN A 4 17.19 -1.35 0.36
CA GLN A 4 17.68 -0.85 -0.92
C GLN A 4 16.49 -0.70 -1.88
N TYR A 5 16.29 0.51 -2.40
CA TYR A 5 15.29 0.81 -3.43
C TYR A 5 15.96 0.71 -4.80
N VAL A 6 15.63 -0.34 -5.54
CA VAL A 6 16.32 -0.71 -6.77
C VAL A 6 15.58 -0.19 -7.98
N ASN A 7 16.18 0.73 -8.71
CA ASN A 7 15.65 1.33 -9.93
C ASN A 7 16.73 1.34 -11.03
N PRO A 8 16.84 0.26 -11.82
CA PRO A 8 17.89 0.12 -12.82
C PRO A 8 17.81 1.19 -13.92
N LYS A 9 18.90 1.83 -14.24
CA LYS A 9 18.98 2.85 -15.31
C LYS A 9 18.54 2.30 -16.68
N ALA A 10 18.74 1.02 -16.93
CA ALA A 10 18.33 0.35 -18.16
C ALA A 10 16.80 0.38 -18.39
N LEU A 11 16.00 0.59 -17.34
CA LEU A 11 14.55 0.72 -17.41
C LEU A 11 14.07 2.18 -17.50
N GLY A 12 14.98 3.12 -17.73
CA GLY A 12 14.68 4.54 -17.87
C GLY A 12 14.82 5.33 -16.57
N ALA A 13 14.16 6.49 -16.50
CA ALA A 13 14.17 7.32 -15.32
C ALA A 13 13.48 6.59 -14.12
N PRO A 14 13.92 6.87 -12.86
CA PRO A 14 13.29 6.29 -11.69
C PRO A 14 11.77 6.54 -11.68
N PRO A 15 10.95 5.54 -11.43
CA PRO A 15 9.50 5.71 -11.42
C PRO A 15 9.07 6.60 -10.26
N ARG A 16 8.03 7.39 -10.51
CA ARG A 16 7.53 8.36 -9.53
C ARG A 16 6.71 7.74 -8.41
N PHE A 17 6.01 6.63 -8.69
CA PHE A 17 4.99 6.08 -7.80
C PHE A 17 5.32 4.71 -7.24
N TYR A 18 6.48 4.14 -7.56
CA TYR A 18 6.93 2.83 -7.08
C TYR A 18 8.45 2.70 -7.21
N SER A 19 9.02 1.70 -6.57
CA SER A 19 10.34 1.19 -6.91
C SER A 19 10.21 -0.09 -7.74
N HIS A 20 11.12 -0.32 -8.66
CA HIS A 20 11.13 -1.58 -9.43
C HIS A 20 11.33 -2.78 -8.52
N ALA A 21 12.18 -2.65 -7.50
CA ALA A 21 12.34 -3.63 -6.45
C ALA A 21 12.73 -2.97 -5.13
N VAL A 22 12.46 -3.67 -4.03
CA VAL A 22 13.01 -3.35 -2.71
C VAL A 22 13.74 -4.59 -2.21
N ALA A 23 15.05 -4.46 -1.97
CA ALA A 23 15.87 -5.50 -1.38
C ALA A 23 16.07 -5.24 0.12
N LEU A 24 16.15 -6.31 0.89
CA LEU A 24 16.41 -6.25 2.33
C LEU A 24 17.73 -6.97 2.64
N GLU A 25 18.56 -6.35 3.45
CA GLU A 25 19.75 -6.97 4.01
C GLU A 25 19.69 -6.98 5.54
N GLY A 26 20.05 -8.12 6.11
CA GLY A 26 20.04 -8.36 7.55
C GLY A 26 18.66 -8.76 8.09
N PRO A 27 18.61 -9.08 9.40
CA PRO A 27 17.41 -9.61 10.02
C PRO A 27 16.23 -8.63 9.96
N ALA A 28 15.05 -9.15 9.63
CA ALA A 28 13.81 -8.38 9.58
C ALA A 28 12.65 -9.21 10.14
N ARG A 29 11.68 -8.53 10.77
CA ARG A 29 10.37 -9.09 11.07
C ARG A 29 9.43 -8.65 9.95
N LEU A 30 8.84 -9.60 9.26
CA LEU A 30 7.89 -9.34 8.18
C LEU A 30 6.46 -9.30 8.74
N VAL A 31 5.66 -8.39 8.20
CA VAL A 31 4.24 -8.25 8.48
C VAL A 31 3.50 -8.32 7.15
N TYR A 32 2.69 -9.35 7.00
CA TYR A 32 1.79 -9.53 5.86
C TYR A 32 0.41 -9.00 6.23
N VAL A 33 -0.05 -7.98 5.55
CA VAL A 33 -1.36 -7.37 5.77
C VAL A 33 -2.29 -7.85 4.67
N SER A 34 -3.39 -8.48 5.08
CA SER A 34 -4.47 -8.88 4.17
C SER A 34 -5.03 -7.69 3.41
N GLY A 35 -5.63 -7.95 2.26
CA GLY A 35 -6.33 -6.92 1.49
C GLY A 35 -7.31 -6.14 2.37
N GLN A 36 -7.14 -4.83 2.38
CA GLN A 36 -8.04 -3.89 3.06
C GLN A 36 -8.95 -3.26 2.04
N VAL A 37 -10.23 -3.26 2.33
CA VAL A 37 -11.29 -2.64 1.53
C VAL A 37 -11.95 -1.51 2.32
N SER A 38 -12.82 -0.74 1.69
CA SER A 38 -13.47 0.42 2.29
C SER A 38 -14.60 0.04 3.24
N TRP A 39 -14.30 -0.77 4.26
CA TRP A 39 -15.22 -1.04 5.36
C TRP A 39 -14.96 -0.12 6.54
N GLY A 40 -16.04 0.45 7.07
CA GLY A 40 -16.02 1.12 8.37
C GLY A 40 -16.01 0.12 9.53
N PRO A 41 -15.92 0.61 10.78
CA PRO A 41 -15.91 -0.23 11.99
C PRO A 41 -17.18 -1.06 12.17
N ASP A 42 -18.29 -0.64 11.57
CA ASP A 42 -19.58 -1.33 11.56
C ASP A 42 -19.70 -2.41 10.46
N GLY A 43 -18.64 -2.62 9.68
CA GLY A 43 -18.59 -3.56 8.56
C GLY A 43 -19.35 -3.09 7.32
N LYS A 44 -19.81 -1.85 7.28
CA LYS A 44 -20.47 -1.26 6.10
C LYS A 44 -19.48 -0.59 5.18
N VAL A 45 -19.81 -0.59 3.88
CA VAL A 45 -19.00 0.10 2.88
C VAL A 45 -19.09 1.61 3.08
N VAL A 46 -17.94 2.27 3.14
CA VAL A 46 -17.80 3.72 3.17
C VAL A 46 -17.52 4.22 1.76
N GLY A 47 -18.25 5.22 1.29
CA GLY A 47 -18.01 5.84 -0.01
C GLY A 47 -18.44 4.98 -1.20
N ALA A 48 -19.59 4.30 -1.13
CA ALA A 48 -20.13 3.58 -2.28
C ALA A 48 -20.22 4.50 -3.50
N GLY A 49 -19.65 4.08 -4.64
CA GLY A 49 -19.59 4.87 -5.87
C GLY A 49 -18.57 6.02 -5.88
N ASP A 50 -17.82 6.21 -4.80
CA ASP A 50 -16.81 7.28 -4.66
C ASP A 50 -15.42 6.68 -4.45
N MET A 51 -14.61 6.66 -5.52
CA MET A 51 -13.26 6.09 -5.48
C MET A 51 -12.35 6.82 -4.47
N ARG A 52 -12.41 8.14 -4.39
CA ARG A 52 -11.58 8.91 -3.45
C ARG A 52 -11.93 8.59 -2.01
N ALA A 53 -13.22 8.59 -1.66
CA ALA A 53 -13.68 8.24 -0.31
C ALA A 53 -13.26 6.81 0.07
N GLN A 54 -13.34 5.87 -0.87
CA GLN A 54 -12.87 4.51 -0.64
C GLN A 54 -11.35 4.43 -0.48
N CYS A 55 -10.58 5.15 -1.28
CA CYS A 55 -9.13 5.24 -1.09
C CYS A 55 -8.79 5.73 0.33
N GLU A 56 -9.40 6.80 0.79
CA GLU A 56 -9.18 7.36 2.12
C GLU A 56 -9.49 6.35 3.23
N GLN A 57 -10.61 5.64 3.12
CA GLN A 57 -10.98 4.63 4.11
C GLN A 57 -10.04 3.42 4.10
N VAL A 58 -9.65 2.92 2.92
CA VAL A 58 -8.69 1.82 2.78
C VAL A 58 -7.36 2.19 3.43
N PHE A 59 -6.85 3.40 3.21
CA PHE A 59 -5.58 3.85 3.79
C PHE A 59 -5.67 4.06 5.31
N LYS A 60 -6.83 4.49 5.84
CA LYS A 60 -7.09 4.50 7.29
C LYS A 60 -7.05 3.07 7.87
N ASN A 61 -7.70 2.12 7.22
CA ASN A 61 -7.70 0.73 7.66
C ASN A 61 -6.29 0.14 7.66
N LEU A 62 -5.51 0.36 6.59
CA LEU A 62 -4.10 -0.03 6.52
C LEU A 62 -3.28 0.58 7.66
N THR A 63 -3.46 1.86 7.95
CA THR A 63 -2.79 2.54 9.07
C THR A 63 -3.09 1.84 10.39
N THR A 64 -4.35 1.53 10.64
CA THR A 64 -4.79 0.84 11.86
C THR A 64 -4.13 -0.54 11.99
N VAL A 65 -4.13 -1.35 10.92
CA VAL A 65 -3.53 -2.69 10.93
C VAL A 65 -2.01 -2.62 11.11
N LEU A 66 -1.34 -1.73 10.37
CA LEU A 66 0.11 -1.53 10.48
C LEU A 66 0.50 -1.13 11.90
N CYS A 67 -0.18 -0.15 12.50
CA CYS A 67 0.07 0.29 13.87
C CYS A 67 -0.13 -0.85 14.87
N ALA A 68 -1.21 -1.63 14.75
CA ALA A 68 -1.47 -2.78 15.61
C ALA A 68 -0.37 -3.86 15.51
N ALA A 69 0.23 -4.02 14.33
CA ALA A 69 1.36 -4.90 14.10
C ALA A 69 2.71 -4.30 14.50
N GLY A 70 2.75 -3.07 15.00
CA GLY A 70 3.98 -2.34 15.36
C GLY A 70 4.79 -1.90 14.15
N ALA A 71 4.13 -1.68 13.02
CA ALA A 71 4.70 -1.17 11.77
C ALA A 71 4.13 0.22 11.42
N GLY A 72 4.74 0.87 10.44
CA GLY A 72 4.27 2.12 9.88
C GLY A 72 4.39 2.13 8.36
N TRP A 73 3.95 3.21 7.74
CA TRP A 73 3.98 3.38 6.28
C TRP A 73 5.39 3.31 5.69
N GLY A 74 6.40 3.79 6.42
CA GLY A 74 7.81 3.70 6.04
C GLY A 74 8.39 2.28 6.07
N ASP A 75 7.68 1.32 6.65
CA ASP A 75 8.10 -0.07 6.73
C ASP A 75 7.59 -0.92 5.56
N ILE A 76 6.67 -0.40 4.77
CA ILE A 76 6.10 -1.10 3.62
C ILE A 76 7.16 -1.30 2.55
N ILE A 77 7.34 -2.54 2.11
CA ILE A 77 8.27 -2.95 1.05
C ILE A 77 7.55 -3.39 -0.22
N LYS A 78 6.30 -3.85 -0.10
CA LYS A 78 5.46 -4.27 -1.22
C LYS A 78 4.02 -3.81 -1.00
N MET A 79 3.40 -3.31 -2.07
CA MET A 79 2.00 -2.92 -2.12
C MET A 79 1.38 -3.46 -3.40
N ASN A 80 0.29 -4.20 -3.28
CA ASN A 80 -0.55 -4.62 -4.39
C ASN A 80 -1.92 -3.97 -4.25
N SER A 81 -2.39 -3.37 -5.32
CA SER A 81 -3.65 -2.63 -5.35
C SER A 81 -4.53 -3.14 -6.50
N TYR A 82 -5.79 -3.36 -6.19
CA TYR A 82 -6.81 -3.94 -7.08
C TYR A 82 -7.94 -2.94 -7.20
N MET A 83 -8.22 -2.49 -8.43
CA MET A 83 -9.17 -1.40 -8.68
C MET A 83 -10.27 -1.85 -9.64
N VAL A 84 -11.51 -1.72 -9.22
CA VAL A 84 -12.67 -1.88 -10.10
C VAL A 84 -12.89 -0.58 -10.88
N GLY A 85 -13.11 -0.69 -12.20
CA GLY A 85 -13.29 0.50 -13.03
C GLY A 85 -12.03 1.34 -13.17
N ILE A 86 -10.87 0.70 -13.37
CA ILE A 86 -9.60 1.42 -13.53
C ILE A 86 -9.66 2.35 -14.76
N ASN A 87 -9.37 3.62 -14.52
CA ASN A 87 -9.25 4.67 -15.52
C ASN A 87 -8.31 5.78 -15.02
N ALA A 88 -8.00 6.75 -15.86
CA ALA A 88 -7.06 7.82 -15.52
C ALA A 88 -7.50 8.63 -14.29
N GLU A 89 -8.79 8.92 -14.15
CA GLU A 89 -9.35 9.69 -13.03
C GLU A 89 -9.23 8.91 -11.72
N ASN A 90 -9.64 7.65 -11.71
CA ASN A 90 -9.56 6.79 -10.52
C ASN A 90 -8.11 6.53 -10.09
N VAL A 91 -7.21 6.33 -11.04
CA VAL A 91 -5.76 6.19 -10.76
C VAL A 91 -5.19 7.48 -10.19
N ALA A 92 -5.59 8.65 -10.71
CA ALA A 92 -5.16 9.94 -10.17
C ALA A 92 -5.63 10.15 -8.73
N ALA A 93 -6.89 9.85 -8.43
CA ALA A 93 -7.44 9.92 -7.07
C ALA A 93 -6.67 9.00 -6.09
N PHE A 94 -6.42 7.75 -6.50
CA PHE A 94 -5.63 6.79 -5.73
C PHE A 94 -4.21 7.31 -5.45
N ARG A 95 -3.52 7.82 -6.46
CA ARG A 95 -2.15 8.35 -6.33
C ARG A 95 -2.09 9.57 -5.43
N GLU A 96 -3.06 10.45 -5.53
CA GLU A 96 -3.15 11.66 -4.69
C GLU A 96 -3.35 11.30 -3.21
N VAL A 97 -4.30 10.44 -2.88
CA VAL A 97 -4.51 9.97 -1.51
C VAL A 97 -3.25 9.27 -0.98
N ARG A 98 -2.68 8.36 -1.77
CA ARG A 98 -1.46 7.61 -1.41
C ARG A 98 -0.27 8.53 -1.13
N SER A 99 -0.14 9.63 -1.84
CA SER A 99 0.98 10.57 -1.67
C SER A 99 1.04 11.21 -0.27
N GLY A 100 -0.07 11.24 0.46
CA GLY A 100 -0.12 11.67 1.85
C GLY A 100 0.48 10.68 2.85
N TYR A 101 0.76 9.44 2.43
CA TYR A 101 1.23 8.35 3.30
C TYR A 101 2.65 7.88 2.98
N LEU A 102 3.03 7.86 1.70
CA LEU A 102 4.31 7.34 1.22
C LEU A 102 5.25 8.47 0.80
N LYS A 103 6.52 8.34 1.17
CA LYS A 103 7.57 9.30 0.81
C LYS A 103 8.14 8.98 -0.57
N ALA A 104 8.26 9.99 -1.44
CA ALA A 104 8.70 9.85 -2.83
C ALA A 104 10.05 9.11 -3.01
N LYS A 105 10.99 9.26 -2.07
CA LYS A 105 12.31 8.60 -2.13
C LYS A 105 12.34 7.18 -1.55
N GLN A 106 11.23 6.71 -1.00
CA GLN A 106 11.11 5.43 -0.29
C GLN A 106 9.85 4.68 -0.72
N MET A 107 9.58 4.69 -2.03
CA MET A 107 8.42 4.01 -2.58
C MET A 107 8.60 2.49 -2.53
N PRO A 108 7.59 1.75 -2.07
CA PRO A 108 7.63 0.29 -2.11
C PRO A 108 7.62 -0.21 -3.56
N ALA A 109 8.00 -1.46 -3.76
CA ALA A 109 7.63 -2.19 -4.95
C ALA A 109 6.10 -2.26 -5.01
N SER A 110 5.49 -1.82 -6.10
CA SER A 110 4.04 -1.67 -6.18
C SER A 110 3.50 -2.19 -7.51
N THR A 111 2.35 -2.83 -7.43
CA THR A 111 1.57 -3.26 -8.59
C THR A 111 0.15 -2.75 -8.43
N LEU A 112 -0.39 -2.13 -9.47
CA LEU A 112 -1.78 -1.70 -9.57
C LEU A 112 -2.41 -2.34 -10.79
N VAL A 113 -3.50 -3.07 -10.60
CA VAL A 113 -4.24 -3.74 -11.68
C VAL A 113 -5.73 -3.47 -11.57
N GLY A 114 -6.40 -3.44 -12.70
CA GLY A 114 -7.85 -3.45 -12.78
C GLY A 114 -8.40 -4.86 -12.56
N VAL A 115 -9.50 -4.96 -11.84
CA VAL A 115 -10.24 -6.21 -11.60
C VAL A 115 -11.70 -6.01 -11.94
N THR A 116 -12.40 -7.09 -12.24
CA THR A 116 -13.84 -7.04 -12.61
C THR A 116 -14.73 -6.81 -11.40
N SER A 117 -14.36 -7.33 -10.23
CA SER A 117 -15.13 -7.19 -8.98
C SER A 117 -14.24 -7.47 -7.77
N LEU A 118 -14.69 -7.03 -6.61
CA LEU A 118 -14.17 -7.37 -5.29
C LEU A 118 -15.22 -8.18 -4.54
N VAL A 119 -14.98 -8.44 -3.24
CA VAL A 119 -15.85 -9.30 -2.43
C VAL A 119 -17.29 -8.79 -2.29
N GLN A 120 -17.52 -7.50 -2.47
CA GLN A 120 -18.84 -6.87 -2.52
C GLN A 120 -18.96 -5.93 -3.72
N PRO A 121 -20.16 -5.80 -4.33
CA PRO A 121 -20.35 -5.00 -5.56
C PRO A 121 -20.01 -3.51 -5.40
N GLU A 122 -20.18 -2.93 -4.21
CA GLU A 122 -19.94 -1.51 -3.94
C GLU A 122 -18.46 -1.18 -3.72
N LEU A 123 -17.61 -2.19 -3.53
CA LEU A 123 -16.17 -2.00 -3.32
C LEU A 123 -15.46 -1.71 -4.64
N LEU A 124 -14.64 -0.66 -4.65
CA LEU A 124 -13.91 -0.19 -5.81
C LEU A 124 -12.39 -0.36 -5.68
N LEU A 125 -11.88 -0.48 -4.45
CA LEU A 125 -10.45 -0.59 -4.19
C LEU A 125 -10.16 -1.61 -3.09
N GLU A 126 -9.14 -2.44 -3.31
CA GLU A 126 -8.53 -3.29 -2.30
C GLU A 126 -7.02 -3.12 -2.35
N VAL A 127 -6.37 -3.03 -1.19
CA VAL A 127 -4.92 -2.88 -1.08
C VAL A 127 -4.37 -3.85 -0.03
N GLU A 128 -3.38 -4.63 -0.42
CA GLU A 128 -2.58 -5.48 0.46
C GLU A 128 -1.13 -5.00 0.50
N VAL A 129 -0.48 -5.17 1.64
CA VAL A 129 0.91 -4.75 1.81
C VAL A 129 1.74 -5.78 2.56
N VAL A 130 3.04 -5.76 2.30
CA VAL A 130 4.06 -6.43 3.13
C VAL A 130 4.96 -5.34 3.71
N ALA A 131 5.16 -5.37 5.01
CA ALA A 131 6.08 -4.47 5.71
C ALA A 131 7.24 -5.26 6.32
N ALA A 132 8.40 -4.60 6.42
CA ALA A 132 9.60 -5.15 7.05
C ALA A 132 10.11 -4.19 8.13
N ILE A 133 10.26 -4.71 9.33
CA ILE A 133 10.65 -3.96 10.53
C ILE A 133 11.97 -4.49 11.05
N ALA A 134 12.90 -3.61 11.40
CA ALA A 134 14.12 -4.01 12.08
C ALA A 134 13.80 -4.70 13.42
N PRO A 135 14.46 -5.82 13.76
CA PRO A 135 14.26 -6.44 15.06
C PRO A 135 14.58 -5.45 16.18
N LYS A 136 13.77 -5.46 17.25
CA LYS A 136 14.09 -4.70 18.45
C LYS A 136 15.43 -5.18 19.00
N LYS A 137 16.37 -4.26 19.23
CA LYS A 137 17.61 -4.61 19.96
C LYS A 137 17.19 -5.16 21.32
N LYS A 138 17.57 -6.40 21.65
CA LYS A 138 17.44 -6.89 23.02
C LYS A 138 18.23 -5.93 23.91
N LYS A 139 17.56 -5.26 24.84
CA LYS A 139 18.27 -4.58 25.95
C LYS A 139 19.04 -5.67 26.69
N ARG A 140 20.35 -5.56 26.70
CA ARG A 140 21.22 -6.36 27.60
C ARG A 140 21.02 -5.88 29.04
#